data_94dd0c1c201b6d620ed903f28dc0e3bb
#
_entry.id   94dd0c1c201b6d620ed903f28dc0e3bb
#
_cell.length_a   1.000
_cell.length_b   1.000
_cell.length_c   1.000
_cell.angle_alpha   90.00
_cell.angle_beta   90.00
_cell.angle_gamma   90.00
#
_symmetry.space_group_name_H-M   'P 1'
#
loop_
_entity.id
_entity.type
_entity.pdbx_description
1 polymer ?
#
loop_
_entity_poly.entity_id
_entity_poly.type
_entity_poly.pdbx_seq_one_letter_code
_entity_poly.pdbx_strand_id
1 'polypeptide(L)'
;MEKISISKLRSNGFTAFEAEVINYALVNNLEVGNTFVGVPNHPRYCSSKEVEYIVEFNSDKLTIERGGKKTITVNFADYSGSGRKTTTTKKTETETNNNNNNIKTENKMETNNNSNVNTNNNNGMDILNSLFAQQQEIGYQRAINELQPKIEELKKAVETAKQSGSGTIINVTIDGKTTTTKTEKVLDKQFAKVLKYVSNGENVYLYGPAGSGKNVIGEEIAKALNLPFHYQNTILTKFDVSGYKNAKGEFEQTPFYKAWKFGGLYFADELDNSQAEAIIALNAALANGYYTFADTNEKVAKHPNFRCIAAGNTNGQGATEEYCGRYQMDESSRDRFVFVKIDYNTKVEESITKHSDILEFVRALRVASGKLQIKLICGYRGITKLDKYYNEEAVDCLNDFIYKGMALDDIRQLYYELKDSVKSDNKYLIATKDIIK
;
A
#
# COMPACT_ATOMS: atom_id res chain seq x y z
N MET A 1 -19.27 -21.34 -8.05
CA MET A 1 -20.22 -21.61 -9.16
C MET A 1 -19.63 -22.65 -10.10
N GLU A 2 -20.48 -23.40 -10.83
CA GLU A 2 -19.99 -24.38 -11.80
C GLU A 2 -19.46 -23.70 -13.09
N LYS A 3 -18.51 -24.35 -13.74
CA LYS A 3 -17.98 -23.88 -15.04
C LYS A 3 -19.04 -23.88 -16.12
N ILE A 4 -19.11 -22.82 -16.90
CA ILE A 4 -19.94 -22.78 -18.10
C ILE A 4 -19.13 -23.34 -19.29
N SER A 5 -19.75 -24.15 -20.15
CA SER A 5 -19.04 -24.70 -21.28
C SER A 5 -18.51 -23.61 -22.22
N ILE A 6 -17.23 -23.71 -22.61
CA ILE A 6 -16.57 -22.72 -23.50
C ILE A 6 -17.30 -22.60 -24.82
N SER A 7 -17.85 -23.71 -25.36
CA SER A 7 -18.66 -23.71 -26.57
C SER A 7 -19.91 -22.85 -26.41
N LYS A 8 -20.58 -22.90 -25.24
CA LYS A 8 -21.79 -22.12 -24.95
C LYS A 8 -21.45 -20.62 -24.81
N LEU A 9 -20.32 -20.27 -24.21
CA LEU A 9 -19.85 -18.89 -24.13
C LEU A 9 -19.47 -18.34 -25.51
N ARG A 10 -18.80 -19.16 -26.33
CA ARG A 10 -18.42 -18.76 -27.70
C ARG A 10 -19.62 -18.58 -28.63
N SER A 11 -20.66 -19.39 -28.53
CA SER A 11 -21.90 -19.22 -29.28
C SER A 11 -22.64 -17.93 -28.93
N ASN A 12 -22.36 -17.36 -27.75
CA ASN A 12 -22.89 -16.07 -27.31
C ASN A 12 -21.95 -14.88 -27.61
N GLY A 13 -20.95 -15.08 -28.47
CA GLY A 13 -20.10 -14.01 -28.98
C GLY A 13 -18.82 -13.74 -28.20
N PHE A 14 -18.53 -14.55 -27.16
CA PHE A 14 -17.27 -14.42 -26.43
C PHE A 14 -16.11 -15.09 -27.15
N THR A 15 -14.94 -14.49 -27.11
CA THR A 15 -13.69 -15.12 -27.58
C THR A 15 -13.30 -16.28 -26.64
N ALA A 16 -12.45 -17.17 -27.12
CA ALA A 16 -11.96 -18.28 -26.29
C ALA A 16 -11.29 -17.78 -25.00
N PHE A 17 -10.58 -16.66 -25.07
CA PHE A 17 -9.93 -16.04 -23.92
C PHE A 17 -10.93 -15.47 -22.92
N GLU A 18 -11.93 -14.73 -23.39
CA GLU A 18 -13.00 -14.19 -22.53
C GLU A 18 -13.78 -15.31 -21.82
N ALA A 19 -14.02 -16.41 -22.51
CA ALA A 19 -14.67 -17.58 -21.92
C ALA A 19 -13.84 -18.23 -20.80
N GLU A 20 -12.52 -18.29 -20.94
CA GLU A 20 -11.62 -18.78 -19.87
C GLU A 20 -11.56 -17.82 -18.68
N VAL A 21 -11.53 -16.53 -18.92
CA VAL A 21 -11.57 -15.50 -17.88
C VAL A 21 -12.88 -15.60 -17.07
N ILE A 22 -14.01 -15.74 -17.75
CA ILE A 22 -15.32 -15.91 -17.10
C ILE A 22 -15.33 -17.18 -16.24
N ASN A 23 -14.86 -18.31 -16.77
CA ASN A 23 -14.79 -19.55 -16.02
C ASN A 23 -13.83 -19.48 -14.82
N TYR A 24 -12.72 -18.79 -14.97
CA TYR A 24 -11.79 -18.55 -13.86
C TYR A 24 -12.47 -17.75 -12.74
N ALA A 25 -13.18 -16.67 -13.08
CA ALA A 25 -13.92 -15.85 -12.11
C ALA A 25 -15.00 -16.67 -11.38
N LEU A 26 -15.77 -17.49 -12.11
CA LEU A 26 -16.82 -18.33 -11.54
C LEU A 26 -16.29 -19.40 -10.58
N VAL A 27 -15.18 -20.07 -10.95
CA VAL A 27 -14.63 -21.17 -10.14
C VAL A 27 -13.97 -20.63 -8.86
N ASN A 28 -13.34 -19.47 -8.93
CA ASN A 28 -12.63 -18.89 -7.79
C ASN A 28 -13.49 -17.97 -6.93
N ASN A 29 -14.81 -17.85 -7.20
CA ASN A 29 -15.75 -17.01 -6.46
C ASN A 29 -15.19 -15.60 -6.23
N LEU A 30 -14.73 -14.94 -7.31
CA LEU A 30 -14.14 -13.60 -7.20
C LEU A 30 -15.18 -12.61 -6.69
N GLU A 31 -14.76 -11.76 -5.76
CA GLU A 31 -15.61 -10.71 -5.16
C GLU A 31 -15.52 -9.40 -5.95
N VAL A 32 -16.42 -8.46 -5.69
CA VAL A 32 -16.43 -7.13 -6.30
C VAL A 32 -15.10 -6.41 -6.10
N GLY A 33 -14.55 -5.85 -7.16
CA GLY A 33 -13.28 -5.13 -7.13
C GLY A 33 -12.02 -5.98 -7.26
N ASN A 34 -12.15 -7.30 -7.49
CA ASN A 34 -10.99 -8.15 -7.78
C ASN A 34 -10.43 -7.84 -9.17
N THR A 35 -9.13 -7.55 -9.20
CA THR A 35 -8.37 -7.39 -10.44
C THR A 35 -7.41 -8.55 -10.63
N PHE A 36 -7.31 -9.07 -11.84
CA PHE A 36 -6.30 -10.07 -12.17
C PHE A 36 -5.77 -9.88 -13.61
N VAL A 37 -4.53 -10.30 -13.81
CA VAL A 37 -3.85 -10.21 -15.09
C VAL A 37 -3.79 -11.62 -15.71
N GLY A 38 -4.48 -11.80 -16.83
CA GLY A 38 -4.55 -13.08 -17.52
C GLY A 38 -5.27 -14.18 -16.71
N VAL A 39 -5.24 -15.41 -17.21
CA VAL A 39 -5.72 -16.60 -16.50
C VAL A 39 -4.52 -17.31 -15.91
N PRO A 40 -4.30 -17.31 -14.59
CA PRO A 40 -3.16 -17.96 -13.96
C PRO A 40 -3.06 -19.44 -14.38
N ASN A 41 -1.83 -19.88 -14.71
CA ASN A 41 -1.51 -21.24 -15.13
C ASN A 41 -2.18 -21.72 -16.43
N HIS A 42 -2.72 -20.82 -17.27
CA HIS A 42 -3.28 -21.23 -18.55
C HIS A 42 -2.18 -21.38 -19.63
N PRO A 43 -2.05 -22.55 -20.32
CA PRO A 43 -0.91 -22.81 -21.22
C PRO A 43 -0.82 -21.88 -22.44
N ARG A 44 -1.90 -21.20 -22.81
CA ARG A 44 -1.98 -20.28 -23.97
C ARG A 44 -2.13 -18.81 -23.62
N TYR A 45 -2.59 -18.50 -22.40
CA TYR A 45 -3.00 -17.14 -22.00
C TYR A 45 -2.24 -16.64 -20.78
N CYS A 46 -1.26 -17.40 -20.30
CA CYS A 46 -0.29 -17.00 -19.30
C CYS A 46 0.88 -16.32 -20.03
N SER A 47 0.66 -15.19 -20.67
CA SER A 47 1.76 -14.44 -21.28
C SER A 47 1.99 -13.15 -20.52
N SER A 48 3.26 -12.83 -20.35
CA SER A 48 3.82 -11.64 -19.73
C SER A 48 3.51 -10.31 -20.43
N LYS A 49 2.63 -10.29 -21.41
CA LYS A 49 2.20 -9.07 -22.08
C LYS A 49 0.89 -8.60 -21.47
N GLU A 50 1.05 -7.58 -20.71
CA GLU A 50 0.10 -6.71 -20.05
C GLU A 50 -1.20 -6.47 -20.83
N VAL A 51 -2.24 -7.16 -20.39
CA VAL A 51 -3.60 -6.69 -20.59
C VAL A 51 -4.28 -6.80 -19.23
N GLU A 52 -4.29 -5.71 -18.50
CA GLU A 52 -5.04 -5.60 -17.25
C GLU A 52 -6.52 -5.75 -17.55
N TYR A 53 -7.13 -6.79 -17.00
CA TYR A 53 -8.57 -6.95 -16.98
C TYR A 53 -9.05 -6.58 -15.58
N ILE A 54 -9.85 -5.53 -15.49
CA ILE A 54 -10.58 -5.19 -14.28
C ILE A 54 -11.87 -6.01 -14.32
N VAL A 55 -12.06 -6.86 -13.33
CA VAL A 55 -13.28 -7.64 -13.17
C VAL A 55 -14.06 -7.06 -12.02
N GLU A 56 -15.16 -6.38 -12.31
CA GLU A 56 -16.17 -6.05 -11.33
C GLU A 56 -17.18 -7.19 -11.26
N PHE A 57 -17.32 -7.75 -10.06
CA PHE A 57 -18.26 -8.82 -9.78
C PHE A 57 -19.41 -8.24 -8.96
N ASN A 58 -20.58 -8.12 -9.56
CA ASN A 58 -21.83 -7.92 -8.84
C ASN A 58 -22.57 -9.26 -8.75
N SER A 59 -23.45 -9.43 -7.77
CA SER A 59 -24.18 -10.69 -7.53
C SER A 59 -24.76 -11.34 -8.79
N ASP A 60 -25.08 -10.56 -9.80
CA ASP A 60 -25.74 -11.01 -11.03
C ASP A 60 -24.97 -10.68 -12.32
N LYS A 61 -23.88 -9.94 -12.24
CA LYS A 61 -23.12 -9.46 -13.42
C LYS A 61 -21.62 -9.51 -13.19
N LEU A 62 -20.91 -9.98 -14.21
CA LEU A 62 -19.46 -9.86 -14.34
C LEU A 62 -19.15 -8.81 -15.41
N THR A 63 -18.41 -7.79 -15.04
CA THR A 63 -17.93 -6.76 -15.99
C THR A 63 -16.43 -6.88 -16.16
N ILE A 64 -15.97 -7.00 -17.41
CA ILE A 64 -14.56 -7.10 -17.77
C ILE A 64 -14.20 -5.86 -18.59
N GLU A 65 -13.23 -5.10 -18.15
CA GLU A 65 -12.70 -3.95 -18.86
C GLU A 65 -11.33 -4.29 -19.47
N ARG A 66 -11.18 -4.07 -20.75
CA ARG A 66 -9.95 -4.34 -21.50
C ARG A 66 -9.26 -3.05 -21.86
N GLY A 67 -8.18 -2.71 -21.15
CA GLY A 67 -7.29 -1.61 -21.53
C GLY A 67 -8.00 -0.27 -21.79
N GLY A 68 -9.06 0.04 -21.01
CA GLY A 68 -9.83 1.28 -21.13
C GLY A 68 -10.69 1.42 -22.40
N LYS A 69 -10.83 0.38 -23.23
CA LYS A 69 -11.51 0.53 -24.53
C LYS A 69 -12.71 -0.37 -24.79
N LYS A 70 -12.98 -1.41 -24.01
CA LYS A 70 -14.13 -2.28 -24.23
C LYS A 70 -14.60 -2.93 -22.94
N THR A 71 -15.79 -2.55 -22.48
CA THR A 71 -16.45 -3.17 -21.32
C THR A 71 -17.36 -4.30 -21.82
N ILE A 72 -17.17 -5.52 -21.31
CA ILE A 72 -18.01 -6.67 -21.58
C ILE A 72 -18.74 -7.00 -20.28
N THR A 73 -20.07 -6.96 -20.31
CA THR A 73 -20.89 -7.32 -19.15
C THR A 73 -21.55 -8.67 -19.38
N VAL A 74 -21.33 -9.62 -18.49
CA VAL A 74 -21.94 -10.96 -18.50
C VAL A 74 -23.01 -11.00 -17.42
N ASN A 75 -24.25 -11.27 -17.80
CA ASN A 75 -25.37 -11.42 -16.89
C ASN A 75 -25.54 -12.91 -16.55
N PHE A 76 -25.36 -13.34 -15.30
CA PHE A 76 -25.43 -14.75 -14.91
C PHE A 76 -26.86 -15.32 -14.99
N ALA A 77 -27.89 -14.49 -14.91
CA ALA A 77 -29.26 -14.91 -15.10
C ALA A 77 -29.51 -15.52 -16.50
N ASP A 78 -28.75 -15.11 -17.51
CA ASP A 78 -28.86 -15.63 -18.88
C ASP A 78 -28.24 -17.03 -19.04
N TYR A 79 -27.56 -17.55 -18.02
CA TYR A 79 -26.83 -18.84 -18.04
C TYR A 79 -27.41 -19.89 -17.09
N SER A 80 -28.30 -19.50 -16.16
CA SER A 80 -29.00 -20.44 -15.27
C SER A 80 -30.22 -21.09 -15.98
N GLY A 81 -29.91 -22.07 -16.79
CA GLY A 81 -30.78 -23.07 -17.44
C GLY A 81 -32.27 -22.84 -17.50
N SER A 82 -32.77 -22.49 -18.60
CA SER A 82 -33.97 -22.78 -19.37
C SER A 82 -34.57 -21.51 -19.99
N GLY A 83 -34.55 -21.51 -21.33
CA GLY A 83 -35.48 -20.70 -22.11
C GLY A 83 -34.93 -19.39 -22.70
N ARG A 84 -34.53 -19.53 -23.92
CA ARG A 84 -34.67 -18.62 -25.06
C ARG A 84 -34.68 -17.10 -24.86
N LYS A 85 -33.72 -16.47 -25.54
CA LYS A 85 -33.78 -15.20 -26.30
C LYS A 85 -33.48 -13.93 -25.51
N THR A 86 -32.86 -12.95 -26.10
CA THR A 86 -32.69 -12.44 -27.47
C THR A 86 -31.48 -11.53 -27.50
N THR A 87 -30.71 -11.67 -28.54
CA THR A 87 -29.62 -10.76 -28.93
C THR A 87 -30.15 -9.35 -29.18
N THR A 88 -29.58 -8.36 -28.52
CA THR A 88 -29.63 -7.01 -29.04
C THR A 88 -28.24 -6.41 -28.89
N THR A 89 -27.49 -6.49 -29.97
CA THR A 89 -26.25 -5.74 -30.16
C THR A 89 -26.61 -4.29 -30.38
N LYS A 90 -26.34 -3.42 -29.41
CA LYS A 90 -26.26 -1.99 -29.67
C LYS A 90 -24.79 -1.60 -29.74
N LYS A 91 -24.32 -1.36 -30.93
CA LYS A 91 -23.18 -0.51 -31.20
C LYS A 91 -23.55 0.90 -30.77
N THR A 92 -22.75 1.47 -29.89
CA THR A 92 -22.78 2.91 -29.64
C THR A 92 -21.38 3.43 -29.94
N GLU A 93 -21.30 4.12 -31.06
CA GLU A 93 -20.16 4.98 -31.38
C GLU A 93 -20.25 6.21 -30.46
N THR A 94 -19.13 6.58 -29.89
CA THR A 94 -19.00 7.70 -28.98
C THR A 94 -18.47 8.89 -29.75
N GLU A 95 -19.26 9.92 -29.88
CA GLU A 95 -18.76 11.27 -30.14
C GLU A 95 -18.80 12.07 -28.84
N THR A 96 -17.67 12.68 -28.57
CA THR A 96 -17.41 13.66 -27.52
C THR A 96 -18.18 14.95 -27.77
N ASN A 97 -18.83 15.48 -26.74
CA ASN A 97 -18.83 16.93 -26.51
C ASN A 97 -19.17 17.32 -25.07
N ASN A 98 -18.34 18.23 -24.56
CA ASN A 98 -18.51 18.99 -23.32
C ASN A 98 -19.81 19.79 -23.34
N ASN A 99 -20.50 19.90 -22.21
CA ASN A 99 -20.75 21.19 -21.57
C ASN A 99 -21.52 21.06 -20.24
N ASN A 100 -21.07 21.87 -19.32
CA ASN A 100 -21.68 22.20 -18.04
C ASN A 100 -23.17 22.59 -18.16
N ASN A 101 -23.99 22.22 -17.19
CA ASN A 101 -24.66 23.20 -16.32
C ASN A 101 -25.57 22.56 -15.27
N ASN A 102 -25.47 23.14 -14.09
CA ASN A 102 -26.37 23.03 -12.95
C ASN A 102 -27.84 23.14 -13.32
N ILE A 103 -28.72 22.39 -12.64
CA ILE A 103 -30.00 22.93 -12.17
C ILE A 103 -30.48 22.15 -10.94
N LYS A 104 -30.91 22.95 -9.97
CA LYS A 104 -31.49 22.60 -8.68
C LYS A 104 -32.84 21.91 -8.80
N THR A 105 -33.07 21.05 -7.83
CA THR A 105 -34.37 20.52 -7.42
C THR A 105 -35.26 21.60 -6.81
N GLU A 106 -36.51 21.64 -7.18
CA GLU A 106 -37.59 22.06 -6.29
C GLU A 106 -38.91 21.32 -6.63
N ASN A 107 -39.48 20.79 -5.57
CA ASN A 107 -40.84 20.20 -5.53
C ASN A 107 -41.89 21.27 -5.71
N LYS A 108 -43.00 20.92 -6.41
CA LYS A 108 -44.34 21.36 -5.99
C LYS A 108 -45.41 20.43 -6.56
N MET A 109 -46.21 19.91 -5.65
CA MET A 109 -47.54 19.37 -5.90
C MET A 109 -48.48 20.47 -6.37
N GLU A 110 -49.30 20.19 -7.34
CA GLU A 110 -50.64 20.78 -7.43
C GLU A 110 -51.61 19.80 -8.05
N THR A 111 -52.64 19.54 -7.28
CA THR A 111 -53.90 18.84 -7.63
C THR A 111 -54.74 19.73 -8.54
N ASN A 112 -55.35 19.13 -9.55
CA ASN A 112 -56.67 19.61 -9.99
C ASN A 112 -57.50 18.49 -10.58
N ASN A 113 -58.68 18.33 -9.95
CA ASN A 113 -59.84 17.57 -10.41
C ASN A 113 -60.40 18.17 -11.70
N ASN A 114 -60.78 17.30 -12.63
CA ASN A 114 -62.13 17.44 -13.19
C ASN A 114 -62.56 16.12 -13.88
N SER A 115 -63.75 15.75 -13.48
CA SER A 115 -64.55 14.66 -13.92
C SER A 115 -64.94 14.71 -15.40
N ASN A 116 -64.90 13.57 -16.09
CA ASN A 116 -66.07 13.17 -16.90
C ASN A 116 -66.09 11.64 -17.09
N VAL A 117 -67.27 11.15 -16.85
CA VAL A 117 -67.72 9.76 -16.89
C VAL A 117 -67.64 9.23 -18.32
N ASN A 118 -67.09 8.03 -18.53
CA ASN A 118 -67.60 7.07 -19.45
C ASN A 118 -67.27 5.63 -19.00
N THR A 119 -68.31 4.92 -18.72
CA THR A 119 -68.36 3.52 -18.33
C THR A 119 -67.89 2.60 -19.48
N ASN A 120 -66.94 1.66 -19.19
CA ASN A 120 -67.18 0.20 -19.36
C ASN A 120 -65.86 -0.60 -19.18
N ASN A 121 -65.93 -1.58 -18.30
CA ASN A 121 -65.20 -2.84 -18.28
C ASN A 121 -63.63 -2.81 -18.26
N ASN A 122 -63.01 -2.21 -17.21
CA ASN A 122 -61.63 -2.49 -16.87
C ASN A 122 -61.38 -2.57 -15.35
N ASN A 123 -62.42 -2.60 -14.52
CA ASN A 123 -62.25 -2.56 -13.05
C ASN A 123 -61.58 -3.81 -12.44
N GLY A 124 -61.51 -4.95 -13.13
CA GLY A 124 -60.88 -6.15 -12.61
C GLY A 124 -59.35 -6.16 -12.74
N MET A 125 -58.84 -5.62 -13.83
CA MET A 125 -57.41 -5.60 -14.13
C MET A 125 -56.69 -4.52 -13.32
N ASP A 126 -57.30 -3.37 -13.11
CA ASP A 126 -56.76 -2.27 -12.31
C ASP A 126 -56.73 -2.60 -10.81
N ILE A 127 -57.71 -3.34 -10.31
CA ILE A 127 -57.72 -3.85 -8.94
C ILE A 127 -56.63 -4.92 -8.75
N LEU A 128 -56.45 -5.81 -9.71
CA LEU A 128 -55.37 -6.80 -9.69
C LEU A 128 -54.00 -6.13 -9.73
N ASN A 129 -53.76 -5.15 -10.59
CA ASN A 129 -52.50 -4.41 -10.67
C ASN A 129 -52.21 -3.61 -9.39
N SER A 130 -53.26 -3.02 -8.78
CA SER A 130 -53.08 -2.31 -7.49
C SER A 130 -52.77 -3.27 -6.33
N LEU A 131 -53.37 -4.46 -6.31
CA LEU A 131 -53.06 -5.52 -5.34
C LEU A 131 -51.65 -6.09 -5.52
N PHE A 132 -51.21 -6.28 -6.77
CA PHE A 132 -49.83 -6.69 -7.04
C PHE A 132 -48.83 -5.62 -6.63
N ALA A 133 -49.08 -4.34 -6.92
CA ALA A 133 -48.21 -3.23 -6.48
C ALA A 133 -48.15 -3.12 -4.94
N GLN A 134 -49.32 -3.32 -4.28
CA GLN A 134 -49.38 -3.31 -2.81
C GLN A 134 -48.67 -4.52 -2.18
N GLN A 135 -48.73 -5.70 -2.79
CA GLN A 135 -47.94 -6.87 -2.34
C GLN A 135 -46.44 -6.70 -2.54
N GLN A 136 -46.03 -6.09 -3.64
CA GLN A 136 -44.60 -5.75 -3.86
C GLN A 136 -44.10 -4.74 -2.83
N GLU A 137 -44.86 -3.68 -2.56
CA GLU A 137 -44.51 -2.68 -1.56
C GLU A 137 -44.38 -3.28 -0.16
N ILE A 138 -45.32 -4.16 0.23
CA ILE A 138 -45.24 -4.90 1.50
C ILE A 138 -44.01 -5.81 1.54
N GLY A 139 -43.64 -6.43 0.41
CA GLY A 139 -42.39 -7.21 0.28
C GLY A 139 -41.15 -6.37 0.45
N TYR A 140 -41.07 -5.20 -0.18
CA TYR A 140 -39.98 -4.26 -0.02
C TYR A 140 -39.85 -3.72 1.41
N GLN A 141 -40.97 -3.36 2.04
CA GLN A 141 -40.97 -2.87 3.42
C GLN A 141 -40.52 -3.95 4.41
N ARG A 142 -40.90 -5.21 4.20
CA ARG A 142 -40.42 -6.33 5.02
C ARG A 142 -38.90 -6.53 4.85
N ALA A 143 -38.42 -6.50 3.61
CA ALA A 143 -36.97 -6.62 3.34
C ALA A 143 -36.17 -5.46 3.94
N ILE A 144 -36.67 -4.22 3.87
CA ILE A 144 -36.06 -3.06 4.50
C ILE A 144 -36.03 -3.22 6.02
N ASN A 145 -37.14 -3.64 6.64
CA ASN A 145 -37.23 -3.84 8.08
C ASN A 145 -36.35 -4.99 8.60
N GLU A 146 -36.06 -6.01 7.78
CA GLU A 146 -35.12 -7.09 8.11
C GLU A 146 -33.64 -6.69 7.92
N LEU A 147 -33.37 -5.83 6.94
CA LEU A 147 -32.01 -5.38 6.63
C LEU A 147 -31.56 -4.23 7.53
N GLN A 148 -32.47 -3.36 7.96
CA GLN A 148 -32.16 -2.19 8.78
C GLN A 148 -31.45 -2.52 10.08
N PRO A 149 -31.88 -3.52 10.90
CA PRO A 149 -31.17 -3.90 12.11
C PRO A 149 -29.78 -4.52 11.81
N LYS A 150 -29.62 -5.25 10.70
CA LYS A 150 -28.32 -5.79 10.28
C LYS A 150 -27.36 -4.69 9.83
N ILE A 151 -27.87 -3.66 9.17
CA ILE A 151 -27.06 -2.47 8.80
C ILE A 151 -26.63 -1.70 10.06
N GLU A 152 -27.52 -1.57 11.05
CA GLU A 152 -27.20 -0.92 12.31
C GLU A 152 -26.18 -1.72 13.13
N GLU A 153 -26.31 -3.04 13.16
CA GLU A 153 -25.35 -3.95 13.79
C GLU A 153 -23.99 -3.89 13.11
N LEU A 154 -23.95 -3.88 11.78
CA LEU A 154 -22.70 -3.72 11.01
C LEU A 154 -22.07 -2.33 11.22
N LYS A 155 -22.86 -1.26 11.29
CA LYS A 155 -22.39 0.07 11.64
C LYS A 155 -21.76 0.11 13.03
N LYS A 156 -22.43 -0.48 14.03
CA LYS A 156 -21.88 -0.62 15.38
C LYS A 156 -20.62 -1.46 15.42
N ALA A 157 -20.57 -2.58 14.68
CA ALA A 157 -19.39 -3.41 14.57
C ALA A 157 -18.21 -2.66 13.90
N VAL A 158 -18.49 -1.87 12.86
CA VAL A 158 -17.50 -1.00 12.20
C VAL A 158 -17.03 0.13 13.14
N GLU A 159 -17.92 0.72 13.93
CA GLU A 159 -17.55 1.74 14.92
C GLU A 159 -16.75 1.15 16.07
N THR A 160 -17.13 -0.02 16.57
CA THR A 160 -16.37 -0.76 17.59
C THR A 160 -15.01 -1.21 17.07
N ALA A 161 -14.93 -1.64 15.80
CA ALA A 161 -13.66 -1.96 15.12
C ALA A 161 -12.78 -0.72 14.90
N LYS A 162 -13.37 0.46 14.70
CA LYS A 162 -12.64 1.74 14.63
C LYS A 162 -12.13 2.21 16.00
N GLN A 163 -12.82 1.87 17.09
CA GLN A 163 -12.43 2.21 18.45
C GLN A 163 -11.45 1.20 19.07
N SER A 164 -11.52 -0.08 18.70
CA SER A 164 -10.52 -1.09 19.03
C SER A 164 -9.44 -1.06 17.94
N GLY A 165 -8.39 -0.24 18.14
CA GLY A 165 -7.24 -0.04 17.27
C GLY A 165 -7.11 -1.06 16.14
N SER A 166 -7.71 -0.78 14.99
CA SER A 166 -7.77 -1.73 13.88
C SER A 166 -6.40 -1.84 13.24
N GLY A 167 -5.63 -2.83 13.64
CA GLY A 167 -4.40 -3.18 12.98
C GLY A 167 -4.65 -3.48 11.50
N THR A 168 -3.72 -3.08 10.65
CA THR A 168 -3.76 -3.41 9.21
C THR A 168 -3.58 -4.91 9.04
N ILE A 169 -4.49 -5.56 8.31
CA ILE A 169 -4.35 -6.96 7.91
C ILE A 169 -3.58 -7.00 6.59
N ILE A 170 -2.50 -7.73 6.56
CA ILE A 170 -1.64 -7.91 5.39
C ILE A 170 -1.80 -9.35 4.93
N ASN A 171 -2.35 -9.54 3.73
CA ASN A 171 -2.44 -10.85 3.08
C ASN A 171 -1.40 -10.92 1.97
N VAL A 172 -0.50 -11.90 2.06
CA VAL A 172 0.53 -12.16 1.05
C VAL A 172 0.34 -13.56 0.50
N THR A 173 0.15 -13.66 -0.80
CA THR A 173 0.03 -14.95 -1.49
C THR A 173 1.27 -15.19 -2.33
N ILE A 174 2.05 -16.23 -2.00
CA ILE A 174 3.22 -16.68 -2.75
C ILE A 174 3.01 -18.16 -3.07
N ASP A 175 3.16 -18.55 -4.32
CA ASP A 175 3.00 -19.93 -4.80
C ASP A 175 1.70 -20.60 -4.30
N GLY A 176 0.60 -19.85 -4.29
CA GLY A 176 -0.71 -20.34 -3.86
C GLY A 176 -0.89 -20.47 -2.34
N LYS A 177 0.11 -20.13 -1.54
CA LYS A 177 0.01 -20.10 -0.07
C LYS A 177 -0.21 -18.66 0.38
N THR A 178 -1.32 -18.42 1.08
CA THR A 178 -1.62 -17.11 1.65
C THR A 178 -1.18 -17.04 3.10
N THR A 179 -0.33 -16.08 3.41
CA THR A 179 0.05 -15.71 4.77
C THR A 179 -0.73 -14.46 5.17
N THR A 180 -1.45 -14.54 6.27
CA THR A 180 -2.19 -13.41 6.84
C THR A 180 -1.47 -12.92 8.09
N THR A 181 -1.06 -11.67 8.10
CA THR A 181 -0.38 -11.04 9.24
C THR A 181 -1.13 -9.77 9.64
N LYS A 182 -1.33 -9.58 10.95
CA LYS A 182 -1.91 -8.35 11.50
C LYS A 182 -0.79 -7.49 12.06
N THR A 183 -0.76 -6.21 11.70
CA THR A 183 0.10 -5.20 12.32
C THR A 183 -0.74 -4.07 12.89
N GLU A 184 -0.35 -3.58 14.07
CA GLU A 184 -0.97 -2.41 14.70
C GLU A 184 -0.30 -1.10 14.25
N LYS A 185 0.84 -1.20 13.55
CA LYS A 185 1.56 -0.05 13.05
C LYS A 185 0.90 0.52 11.81
N VAL A 186 0.86 1.84 11.72
CA VAL A 186 0.52 2.53 10.47
C VAL A 186 1.66 2.34 9.48
N LEU A 187 1.35 1.74 8.34
CA LEU A 187 2.34 1.41 7.33
C LEU A 187 2.67 2.62 6.43
N ASP A 188 3.91 2.70 6.01
CA ASP A 188 4.33 3.71 5.03
C ASP A 188 3.62 3.49 3.68
N LYS A 189 3.41 4.59 2.94
CA LYS A 189 2.77 4.56 1.61
C LYS A 189 3.50 3.67 0.59
N GLN A 190 4.82 3.46 0.75
CA GLN A 190 5.63 2.62 -0.12
C GLN A 190 5.65 1.14 0.32
N PHE A 191 5.09 0.81 1.49
CA PHE A 191 5.14 -0.54 2.05
C PHE A 191 4.67 -1.62 1.07
N ALA A 192 3.49 -1.43 0.47
CA ALA A 192 2.92 -2.40 -0.49
C ALA A 192 3.82 -2.60 -1.72
N LYS A 193 4.44 -1.52 -2.21
CA LYS A 193 5.38 -1.56 -3.33
C LYS A 193 6.64 -2.34 -2.97
N VAL A 194 7.23 -2.07 -1.81
CA VAL A 194 8.43 -2.77 -1.33
C VAL A 194 8.12 -4.24 -1.08
N LEU A 195 6.98 -4.54 -0.43
CA LEU A 195 6.52 -5.90 -0.19
C LEU A 195 6.39 -6.69 -1.49
N LYS A 196 5.80 -6.09 -2.54
CA LYS A 196 5.66 -6.70 -3.87
C LYS A 196 7.02 -7.08 -4.46
N TYR A 197 8.01 -6.19 -4.41
CA TYR A 197 9.35 -6.50 -4.94
C TYR A 197 10.03 -7.61 -4.14
N VAL A 198 10.03 -7.48 -2.81
CA VAL A 198 10.69 -8.47 -1.93
C VAL A 198 10.02 -9.85 -2.01
N SER A 199 8.69 -9.93 -2.12
CA SER A 199 7.99 -11.21 -2.28
C SER A 199 8.39 -11.92 -3.58
N ASN A 200 8.63 -11.17 -4.64
CA ASN A 200 9.09 -11.69 -5.93
C ASN A 200 10.59 -12.04 -5.97
N GLY A 201 11.30 -11.86 -4.84
CA GLY A 201 12.72 -12.21 -4.76
C GLY A 201 13.68 -11.12 -5.21
N GLU A 202 13.18 -9.93 -5.50
CA GLU A 202 14.02 -8.77 -5.84
C GLU A 202 14.75 -8.26 -4.60
N ASN A 203 15.99 -7.81 -4.78
CA ASN A 203 16.73 -7.09 -3.74
C ASN A 203 16.30 -5.63 -3.77
N VAL A 204 15.96 -5.04 -2.63
CA VAL A 204 15.45 -3.67 -2.57
C VAL A 204 16.39 -2.77 -1.77
N TYR A 205 16.68 -1.59 -2.30
CA TYR A 205 17.43 -0.55 -1.60
C TYR A 205 16.49 0.59 -1.20
N LEU A 206 16.29 0.75 0.11
CA LEU A 206 15.47 1.82 0.68
C LEU A 206 16.36 3.04 0.97
N TYR A 207 16.08 4.17 0.34
CA TYR A 207 16.85 5.38 0.60
C TYR A 207 15.96 6.56 0.97
N GLY A 208 16.50 7.47 1.77
CA GLY A 208 15.78 8.66 2.20
C GLY A 208 16.24 9.15 3.58
N PRO A 209 15.65 10.23 4.10
CA PRO A 209 16.17 10.93 5.27
C PRO A 209 16.25 10.03 6.50
N ALA A 210 17.14 10.37 7.41
CA ALA A 210 17.30 9.68 8.68
C ALA A 210 16.01 9.77 9.51
N GLY A 211 15.63 8.64 10.14
CA GLY A 211 14.41 8.58 10.94
C GLY A 211 13.11 8.59 10.14
N SER A 212 13.12 8.19 8.86
CA SER A 212 11.92 8.01 8.01
C SER A 212 11.27 6.63 8.13
N GLY A 213 11.76 5.74 9.01
CA GLY A 213 11.12 4.44 9.26
C GLY A 213 11.58 3.30 8.35
N LYS A 214 12.70 3.41 7.64
CA LYS A 214 13.23 2.35 6.75
C LYS A 214 13.34 0.99 7.42
N ASN A 215 13.86 0.94 8.65
CA ASN A 215 14.03 -0.31 9.41
C ASN A 215 12.66 -0.91 9.80
N VAL A 216 11.68 -0.06 10.15
CA VAL A 216 10.32 -0.49 10.47
C VAL A 216 9.68 -1.15 9.24
N ILE A 217 9.88 -0.60 8.05
CA ILE A 217 9.41 -1.20 6.79
C ILE A 217 10.01 -2.61 6.63
N GLY A 218 11.33 -2.76 6.85
CA GLY A 218 12.00 -4.06 6.75
C GLY A 218 11.44 -5.11 7.74
N GLU A 219 11.27 -4.72 9.01
CA GLU A 219 10.68 -5.58 10.05
C GLU A 219 9.25 -6.01 9.70
N GLU A 220 8.40 -5.06 9.29
CA GLU A 220 7.00 -5.38 8.96
C GLU A 220 6.88 -6.22 7.68
N ILE A 221 7.80 -6.07 6.73
CA ILE A 221 7.88 -6.95 5.55
C ILE A 221 8.29 -8.37 5.95
N ALA A 222 9.28 -8.53 6.84
CA ALA A 222 9.67 -9.85 7.33
C ALA A 222 8.50 -10.55 8.02
N LYS A 223 7.75 -9.82 8.85
CA LYS A 223 6.53 -10.32 9.48
C LYS A 223 5.46 -10.70 8.46
N ALA A 224 5.20 -9.83 7.47
CA ALA A 224 4.21 -10.07 6.44
C ALA A 224 4.52 -11.32 5.60
N LEU A 225 5.81 -11.61 5.37
CA LEU A 225 6.28 -12.79 4.66
C LEU A 225 6.45 -14.01 5.57
N ASN A 226 6.24 -13.85 6.89
CA ASN A 226 6.53 -14.88 7.91
C ASN A 226 7.97 -15.40 7.82
N LEU A 227 8.93 -14.48 7.68
CA LEU A 227 10.36 -14.77 7.58
C LEU A 227 11.11 -14.30 8.83
N PRO A 228 12.14 -15.04 9.28
CA PRO A 228 13.09 -14.52 10.28
C PRO A 228 13.73 -13.21 9.78
N PHE A 229 13.86 -12.23 10.68
CA PHE A 229 14.49 -10.94 10.37
C PHE A 229 15.94 -10.95 10.85
N HIS A 230 16.87 -10.80 9.92
CA HIS A 230 18.32 -10.80 10.17
C HIS A 230 18.87 -9.40 9.90
N TYR A 231 18.96 -8.60 10.95
CA TYR A 231 19.47 -7.23 10.89
C TYR A 231 21.00 -7.19 10.95
N GLN A 232 21.58 -6.39 10.09
CA GLN A 232 22.99 -6.03 10.10
C GLN A 232 23.14 -4.53 9.88
N ASN A 233 23.93 -3.89 10.72
CA ASN A 233 24.31 -2.50 10.53
C ASN A 233 25.38 -2.39 9.42
N THR A 234 26.05 -1.26 9.32
CA THR A 234 27.13 -1.01 8.38
C THR A 234 28.05 -2.22 8.22
N ILE A 235 28.33 -2.60 6.97
CA ILE A 235 29.21 -3.71 6.64
C ILE A 235 30.62 -3.16 6.43
N LEU A 236 31.55 -3.48 7.33
CA LEU A 236 32.89 -2.92 7.32
C LEU A 236 33.91 -3.80 6.59
N THR A 237 33.72 -5.11 6.63
CA THR A 237 34.64 -6.07 6.05
C THR A 237 33.91 -7.17 5.28
N LYS A 238 34.61 -7.84 4.37
CA LYS A 238 34.05 -9.05 3.72
C LYS A 238 33.67 -10.14 4.71
N PHE A 239 34.25 -10.17 5.90
CA PHE A 239 33.97 -11.16 6.94
C PHE A 239 32.60 -10.94 7.57
N ASP A 240 32.07 -9.73 7.52
CA ASP A 240 30.68 -9.45 7.93
C ASP A 240 29.67 -10.12 7.01
N VAL A 241 30.06 -10.46 5.79
CA VAL A 241 29.30 -11.22 4.81
C VAL A 241 29.66 -12.71 4.90
N SER A 242 30.96 -13.05 4.78
CA SER A 242 31.43 -14.44 4.68
C SER A 242 31.44 -15.21 6.00
N GLY A 243 31.31 -14.56 7.13
CA GLY A 243 31.62 -15.11 8.44
C GLY A 243 33.14 -15.28 8.64
N TYR A 244 33.52 -15.67 9.83
CA TYR A 244 34.93 -15.90 10.21
C TYR A 244 35.03 -16.93 11.33
N LYS A 245 36.25 -17.49 11.51
CA LYS A 245 36.54 -18.34 12.66
C LYS A 245 37.15 -17.49 13.77
N ASN A 246 36.60 -17.62 14.98
CA ASN A 246 37.12 -16.95 16.16
C ASN A 246 38.47 -17.59 16.64
N ALA A 247 39.06 -17.04 17.68
CA ALA A 247 40.34 -17.55 18.22
C ALA A 247 40.28 -18.99 18.74
N LYS A 248 39.08 -19.52 18.99
CA LYS A 248 38.87 -20.92 19.38
C LYS A 248 38.63 -21.85 18.19
N GLY A 249 38.65 -21.33 16.96
CA GLY A 249 38.35 -22.09 15.74
C GLY A 249 36.88 -22.28 15.45
N GLU A 250 35.97 -21.68 16.24
CA GLU A 250 34.54 -21.76 16.05
C GLU A 250 34.07 -20.76 14.99
N PHE A 251 33.13 -21.16 14.17
CA PHE A 251 32.60 -20.29 13.11
C PHE A 251 31.55 -19.31 13.65
N GLU A 252 31.82 -18.03 13.48
CA GLU A 252 30.89 -16.94 13.81
C GLU A 252 29.92 -16.68 12.66
N GLN A 253 28.65 -17.00 12.92
CA GLN A 253 27.57 -16.91 11.95
C GLN A 253 27.05 -15.46 11.86
N THR A 254 27.29 -14.81 10.73
CA THR A 254 26.77 -13.45 10.46
C THR A 254 25.25 -13.45 10.18
N PRO A 255 24.58 -12.30 10.29
CA PRO A 255 23.18 -12.16 9.86
C PRO A 255 22.96 -12.55 8.39
N PHE A 256 23.93 -12.21 7.52
CA PHE A 256 23.89 -12.62 6.11
C PHE A 256 23.95 -14.13 5.97
N TYR A 257 24.92 -14.82 6.65
CA TYR A 257 25.03 -16.28 6.63
C TYR A 257 23.72 -16.95 7.04
N LYS A 258 23.12 -16.50 8.15
CA LYS A 258 21.87 -17.08 8.67
C LYS A 258 20.73 -16.95 7.66
N ALA A 259 20.53 -15.75 7.10
CA ALA A 259 19.50 -15.52 6.09
C ALA A 259 19.76 -16.35 4.82
N TRP A 260 21.00 -16.40 4.35
CA TRP A 260 21.39 -17.09 3.13
C TRP A 260 21.20 -18.60 3.21
N LYS A 261 21.67 -19.21 4.30
CA LYS A 261 21.70 -20.68 4.48
C LYS A 261 20.38 -21.23 4.99
N PHE A 262 19.69 -20.52 5.88
CA PHE A 262 18.50 -21.03 6.56
C PHE A 262 17.21 -20.33 6.12
N GLY A 263 17.32 -19.32 5.25
CA GLY A 263 16.19 -18.50 4.84
C GLY A 263 15.92 -17.37 5.82
N GLY A 264 15.23 -16.35 5.33
CA GLY A 264 14.89 -15.16 6.10
C GLY A 264 15.11 -13.89 5.31
N LEU A 265 14.69 -12.78 5.88
CA LEU A 265 14.94 -11.46 5.34
C LEU A 265 16.24 -10.90 5.93
N TYR A 266 17.26 -10.76 5.10
CA TYR A 266 18.47 -10.04 5.41
C TYR A 266 18.26 -8.55 5.22
N PHE A 267 18.50 -7.78 6.27
CA PHE A 267 18.37 -6.33 6.25
C PHE A 267 19.74 -5.69 6.53
N ALA A 268 20.34 -5.11 5.48
CA ALA A 268 21.62 -4.38 5.57
C ALA A 268 21.36 -2.89 5.75
N ASP A 269 21.47 -2.40 6.98
CA ASP A 269 21.29 -0.98 7.28
C ASP A 269 22.56 -0.19 6.97
N GLU A 270 22.42 1.09 6.64
CA GLU A 270 23.51 2.00 6.31
C GLU A 270 24.47 1.46 5.23
N LEU A 271 23.92 0.81 4.19
CA LEU A 271 24.75 0.23 3.12
C LEU A 271 25.58 1.30 2.41
N ASP A 272 25.13 2.54 2.33
CA ASP A 272 25.85 3.70 1.77
C ASP A 272 27.03 4.17 2.65
N ASN A 273 27.15 3.64 3.87
CA ASN A 273 28.28 3.84 4.77
C ASN A 273 29.19 2.60 4.87
N SER A 274 28.88 1.55 4.12
CA SER A 274 29.62 0.29 4.12
C SER A 274 30.85 0.37 3.24
N GLN A 275 31.89 -0.39 3.58
CA GLN A 275 33.13 -0.42 2.82
C GLN A 275 32.95 -1.10 1.46
N ALA A 276 33.63 -0.57 0.42
CA ALA A 276 33.48 -1.08 -0.94
C ALA A 276 33.83 -2.60 -1.07
N GLU A 277 34.86 -3.07 -0.35
CA GLU A 277 35.23 -4.50 -0.33
C GLU A 277 34.11 -5.37 0.18
N ALA A 278 33.40 -4.92 1.20
CA ALA A 278 32.27 -5.65 1.79
C ALA A 278 31.04 -5.68 0.85
N ILE A 279 30.78 -4.57 0.18
CA ILE A 279 29.71 -4.47 -0.84
C ILE A 279 30.01 -5.40 -2.01
N ILE A 280 31.26 -5.51 -2.46
CA ILE A 280 31.67 -6.44 -3.53
C ILE A 280 31.41 -7.90 -3.10
N ALA A 281 31.69 -8.27 -1.85
CA ALA A 281 31.42 -9.60 -1.34
C ALA A 281 29.91 -9.91 -1.34
N LEU A 282 29.08 -8.97 -0.91
CA LEU A 282 27.63 -9.07 -0.96
C LEU A 282 27.12 -9.21 -2.41
N ASN A 283 27.63 -8.39 -3.31
CA ASN A 283 27.28 -8.41 -4.73
C ASN A 283 27.59 -9.75 -5.40
N ALA A 284 28.75 -10.34 -5.07
CA ALA A 284 29.15 -11.65 -5.59
C ALA A 284 28.15 -12.75 -5.19
N ALA A 285 27.66 -12.71 -3.96
CA ALA A 285 26.64 -13.65 -3.50
C ALA A 285 25.30 -13.43 -4.23
N LEU A 286 24.80 -12.19 -4.27
CA LEU A 286 23.51 -11.86 -4.86
C LEU A 286 23.46 -12.15 -6.37
N ALA A 287 24.58 -11.96 -7.09
CA ALA A 287 24.63 -12.19 -8.53
C ALA A 287 24.66 -13.69 -8.89
N ASN A 288 25.43 -14.48 -8.14
CA ASN A 288 25.70 -15.86 -8.52
C ASN A 288 24.66 -16.86 -7.97
N GLY A 289 23.86 -16.47 -6.98
CA GLY A 289 22.91 -17.37 -6.33
C GLY A 289 23.57 -18.46 -5.46
N TYR A 290 24.89 -18.37 -5.27
CA TYR A 290 25.66 -19.21 -4.33
C TYR A 290 26.81 -18.38 -3.71
N TYR A 291 27.25 -18.79 -2.54
CA TYR A 291 28.36 -18.15 -1.84
C TYR A 291 29.22 -19.18 -1.10
N THR A 292 30.54 -18.93 -0.97
CA THR A 292 31.44 -19.77 -0.20
C THR A 292 31.73 -19.13 1.14
N PHE A 293 31.28 -19.76 2.20
CA PHE A 293 31.48 -19.27 3.57
C PHE A 293 32.74 -19.85 4.19
N ALA A 294 33.30 -19.13 5.17
CA ALA A 294 34.55 -19.52 5.82
C ALA A 294 34.45 -20.74 6.75
N ASP A 295 33.25 -21.26 7.00
CA ASP A 295 33.02 -22.42 7.87
C ASP A 295 33.44 -23.75 7.22
N THR A 296 32.86 -24.04 6.07
CA THR A 296 33.04 -25.34 5.37
C THR A 296 33.91 -25.24 4.13
N ASN A 297 34.14 -24.00 3.62
CA ASN A 297 34.76 -23.73 2.33
C ASN A 297 33.97 -24.35 1.14
N GLU A 298 32.69 -24.60 1.33
CA GLU A 298 31.77 -25.19 0.33
C GLU A 298 30.90 -24.09 -0.30
N LYS A 299 30.45 -24.36 -1.52
CA LYS A 299 29.46 -23.54 -2.18
C LYS A 299 28.09 -23.77 -1.56
N VAL A 300 27.53 -22.77 -0.92
CA VAL A 300 26.19 -22.79 -0.35
C VAL A 300 25.24 -22.06 -1.29
N ALA A 301 24.23 -22.75 -1.82
CA ALA A 301 23.21 -22.16 -2.66
C ALA A 301 22.31 -21.21 -1.85
N LYS A 302 21.80 -20.18 -2.51
CA LYS A 302 20.84 -19.24 -1.92
C LYS A 302 19.57 -20.02 -1.52
N HIS A 303 19.18 -19.90 -0.24
CA HIS A 303 17.94 -20.51 0.24
C HIS A 303 16.72 -19.92 -0.52
N PRO A 304 15.71 -20.72 -0.90
CA PRO A 304 14.52 -20.24 -1.64
C PRO A 304 13.78 -19.12 -0.93
N ASN A 305 13.78 -19.14 0.41
CA ASN A 305 13.16 -18.09 1.24
C ASN A 305 14.13 -16.96 1.65
N PHE A 306 15.31 -16.86 1.02
CA PHE A 306 16.17 -15.71 1.23
C PHE A 306 15.58 -14.46 0.58
N ARG A 307 15.52 -13.38 1.32
CA ARG A 307 15.12 -12.04 0.83
C ARG A 307 16.15 -11.02 1.29
N CYS A 308 16.34 -9.96 0.50
CA CYS A 308 17.33 -8.92 0.80
C CYS A 308 16.71 -7.53 0.70
N ILE A 309 16.83 -6.78 1.78
CA ILE A 309 16.59 -5.32 1.79
C ILE A 309 17.87 -4.66 2.30
N ALA A 310 18.32 -3.64 1.59
CA ALA A 310 19.35 -2.72 2.07
C ALA A 310 18.73 -1.34 2.33
N ALA A 311 19.33 -0.59 3.24
CA ALA A 311 18.89 0.77 3.55
C ALA A 311 20.07 1.74 3.59
N GLY A 312 19.81 2.98 3.19
CA GLY A 312 20.79 4.07 3.26
C GLY A 312 20.10 5.42 3.40
N ASN A 313 20.87 6.44 3.74
CA ASN A 313 20.36 7.81 3.82
C ASN A 313 20.50 8.54 2.48
N THR A 314 21.38 8.05 1.60
CA THR A 314 21.59 8.55 0.24
C THR A 314 21.11 7.53 -0.81
N ASN A 315 21.01 7.97 -2.04
CA ASN A 315 20.67 7.09 -3.18
C ASN A 315 21.89 6.32 -3.75
N GLY A 316 22.97 6.23 -2.98
CA GLY A 316 24.20 5.55 -3.39
C GLY A 316 25.10 6.37 -4.32
N GLN A 317 24.85 7.65 -4.51
CA GLN A 317 25.72 8.54 -5.32
C GLN A 317 26.81 9.25 -4.50
N GLY A 318 27.03 8.83 -3.26
CA GLY A 318 28.04 9.39 -2.38
C GLY A 318 27.48 10.36 -1.35
N ALA A 319 28.39 11.10 -0.73
CA ALA A 319 28.09 12.06 0.32
C ALA A 319 27.16 13.19 -0.16
N THR A 320 26.29 13.63 0.73
CA THR A 320 25.55 14.88 0.59
C THR A 320 25.95 15.84 1.69
N GLU A 321 25.43 17.05 1.65
CA GLU A 321 25.72 18.04 2.70
C GLU A 321 25.25 17.58 4.09
N GLU A 322 24.13 16.86 4.17
CA GLU A 322 23.59 16.34 5.43
C GLU A 322 24.24 15.02 5.84
N TYR A 323 24.79 14.26 4.90
CA TYR A 323 25.34 12.91 5.11
C TYR A 323 26.77 12.81 4.55
N CYS A 324 27.72 13.46 5.22
CA CYS A 324 29.12 13.61 4.75
C CYS A 324 29.91 12.28 4.73
N GLY A 325 29.55 11.30 5.55
CA GLY A 325 30.27 10.03 5.69
C GLY A 325 29.75 8.92 4.79
N ARG A 326 29.23 9.23 3.58
CA ARG A 326 28.66 8.22 2.68
C ARG A 326 29.54 7.99 1.46
N TYR A 327 29.68 6.72 1.08
CA TYR A 327 30.45 6.32 -0.08
C TYR A 327 29.59 6.24 -1.33
N GLN A 328 30.21 6.50 -2.47
CA GLN A 328 29.58 6.26 -3.75
C GLN A 328 29.52 4.74 -4.02
N MET A 329 28.35 4.23 -4.32
CA MET A 329 28.18 2.85 -4.75
C MET A 329 28.52 2.73 -6.24
N ASP A 330 29.26 1.70 -6.59
CA ASP A 330 29.52 1.33 -7.97
C ASP A 330 28.20 0.99 -8.72
N GLU A 331 28.12 1.35 -10.01
CA GLU A 331 26.91 1.11 -10.80
C GLU A 331 26.54 -0.38 -10.88
N SER A 332 27.55 -1.26 -10.92
CA SER A 332 27.32 -2.70 -10.88
C SER A 332 26.64 -3.17 -9.57
N SER A 333 26.91 -2.47 -8.47
CA SER A 333 26.27 -2.69 -7.18
C SER A 333 24.84 -2.17 -7.17
N ARG A 334 24.63 -0.99 -7.73
CA ARG A 334 23.32 -0.34 -7.82
C ARG A 334 22.34 -1.13 -8.68
N ASP A 335 22.81 -1.69 -9.80
CA ASP A 335 22.02 -2.50 -10.73
C ASP A 335 21.42 -3.77 -10.09
N ARG A 336 21.97 -4.22 -8.95
CA ARG A 336 21.46 -5.40 -8.21
C ARG A 336 20.31 -5.10 -7.29
N PHE A 337 19.91 -3.85 -7.16
CA PHE A 337 18.85 -3.42 -6.26
C PHE A 337 17.77 -2.62 -6.97
N VAL A 338 16.54 -2.82 -6.57
CA VAL A 338 15.42 -1.93 -6.89
C VAL A 338 15.40 -0.78 -5.90
N PHE A 339 15.61 0.44 -6.38
CA PHE A 339 15.67 1.62 -5.53
C PHE A 339 14.28 2.17 -5.20
N VAL A 340 13.98 2.30 -3.91
CA VAL A 340 12.72 2.86 -3.43
C VAL A 340 12.99 4.01 -2.46
N LYS A 341 12.55 5.22 -2.83
CA LYS A 341 12.64 6.39 -1.95
C LYS A 341 11.60 6.29 -0.83
N ILE A 342 12.07 6.40 0.41
CA ILE A 342 11.25 6.49 1.61
C ILE A 342 11.38 7.91 2.16
N ASP A 343 10.26 8.61 2.25
CA ASP A 343 10.18 9.96 2.76
C ASP A 343 9.27 10.02 3.98
N TYR A 344 9.17 11.16 4.65
CA TYR A 344 8.24 11.32 5.75
C TYR A 344 6.78 11.19 5.27
N ASN A 345 5.98 10.49 6.05
CA ASN A 345 4.58 10.19 5.74
C ASN A 345 3.68 10.77 6.82
N THR A 346 2.76 11.65 6.42
CA THR A 346 1.83 12.34 7.33
C THR A 346 1.00 11.39 8.18
N LYS A 347 0.52 10.27 7.61
CA LYS A 347 -0.25 9.26 8.35
C LYS A 347 0.57 8.56 9.43
N VAL A 348 1.84 8.29 9.15
CA VAL A 348 2.77 7.72 10.13
C VAL A 348 3.04 8.73 11.25
N GLU A 349 3.27 10.00 10.92
CA GLU A 349 3.45 11.07 11.91
C GLU A 349 2.24 11.21 12.85
N GLU A 350 1.04 11.21 12.29
CA GLU A 350 -0.23 11.28 13.03
C GLU A 350 -0.46 10.05 13.94
N SER A 351 0.18 8.92 13.62
CA SER A 351 0.16 7.75 14.50
C SER A 351 1.18 7.80 15.65
N ILE A 352 2.23 8.62 15.50
CA ILE A 352 3.29 8.76 16.50
C ILE A 352 2.85 9.69 17.63
N THR A 353 2.16 10.78 17.30
CA THR A 353 1.70 11.78 18.30
C THR A 353 0.28 12.23 18.02
N LYS A 354 -0.46 12.51 19.10
CA LYS A 354 -1.78 13.15 19.04
C LYS A 354 -1.71 14.67 19.15
N HIS A 355 -0.53 15.22 19.42
CA HIS A 355 -0.31 16.64 19.61
C HIS A 355 -0.12 17.33 18.26
N SER A 356 -1.16 18.05 17.82
CA SER A 356 -1.17 18.72 16.52
C SER A 356 -0.14 19.85 16.40
N ASP A 357 0.21 20.48 17.51
CA ASP A 357 1.23 21.55 17.58
C ASP A 357 2.63 21.02 17.26
N ILE A 358 2.97 19.78 17.71
CA ILE A 358 4.23 19.11 17.29
C ILE A 358 4.26 18.91 15.78
N LEU A 359 3.17 18.37 15.21
CA LEU A 359 3.12 18.07 13.78
C LEU A 359 3.18 19.34 12.92
N GLU A 360 2.44 20.36 13.31
CA GLU A 360 2.46 21.67 12.65
C GLU A 360 3.88 22.24 12.65
N PHE A 361 4.51 22.32 13.82
CA PHE A 361 5.86 22.86 13.98
C PHE A 361 6.90 22.05 13.19
N VAL A 362 6.94 20.73 13.34
CA VAL A 362 7.94 19.88 12.69
C VAL A 362 7.82 19.91 11.17
N ARG A 363 6.59 19.90 10.65
CA ARG A 363 6.36 19.97 9.20
C ARG A 363 6.79 21.32 8.62
N ALA A 364 6.44 22.41 9.27
CA ALA A 364 6.88 23.75 8.89
C ALA A 364 8.41 23.90 8.99
N LEU A 365 9.01 23.36 10.06
CA LEU A 365 10.45 23.42 10.28
C LEU A 365 11.23 22.72 9.17
N ARG A 366 10.77 21.55 8.68
CA ARG A 366 11.40 20.86 7.54
C ARG A 366 11.31 21.66 6.26
N VAL A 367 10.18 22.32 6.02
CA VAL A 367 10.01 23.18 4.85
C VAL A 367 10.93 24.40 4.93
N ALA A 368 11.00 25.04 6.10
CA ALA A 368 11.86 26.19 6.35
C ALA A 368 13.35 25.83 6.21
N SER A 369 13.78 24.70 6.81
CA SER A 369 15.18 24.24 6.70
C SER A 369 15.60 23.94 5.26
N GLY A 370 14.72 23.28 4.48
CA GLY A 370 14.97 23.03 3.06
C GLY A 370 15.04 24.29 2.22
N LYS A 371 14.18 25.29 2.48
CA LYS A 371 14.15 26.57 1.79
C LYS A 371 15.40 27.39 2.08
N LEU A 372 15.85 27.39 3.33
CA LEU A 372 17.03 28.14 3.79
C LEU A 372 18.35 27.35 3.61
N GLN A 373 18.29 26.12 3.15
CA GLN A 373 19.43 25.20 3.06
C GLN A 373 20.16 25.00 4.40
N ILE A 374 19.43 25.12 5.51
CA ILE A 374 19.96 24.87 6.85
C ILE A 374 19.93 23.35 7.12
N LYS A 375 21.08 22.80 7.55
CA LYS A 375 21.22 21.37 7.84
C LYS A 375 20.47 20.99 9.11
N LEU A 376 19.27 20.46 8.96
CA LEU A 376 18.43 20.04 10.08
C LEU A 376 17.73 18.72 9.77
N ILE A 377 17.90 17.73 10.64
CA ILE A 377 17.22 16.46 10.56
C ILE A 377 16.14 16.39 11.65
N CYS A 378 14.88 16.50 11.25
CA CYS A 378 13.74 16.36 12.14
C CYS A 378 12.81 15.22 11.66
N GLY A 379 13.21 13.97 11.92
CA GLY A 379 12.49 12.76 11.54
C GLY A 379 11.47 12.30 12.61
N TYR A 380 10.94 11.09 12.43
CA TYR A 380 10.01 10.48 13.41
C TYR A 380 10.60 10.38 14.81
N ARG A 381 11.94 10.19 14.92
CA ARG A 381 12.63 10.21 16.23
C ARG A 381 12.47 11.55 16.96
N GLY A 382 12.50 12.67 16.23
CA GLY A 382 12.28 14.01 16.78
C GLY A 382 10.83 14.14 17.29
N ILE A 383 9.84 13.75 16.46
CA ILE A 383 8.42 13.76 16.86
C ILE A 383 8.19 12.90 18.11
N THR A 384 8.71 11.66 18.12
CA THR A 384 8.56 10.75 19.28
C THR A 384 9.16 11.35 20.56
N LYS A 385 10.30 12.05 20.47
CA LYS A 385 10.91 12.70 21.64
C LYS A 385 10.06 13.88 22.12
N LEU A 386 9.62 14.75 21.21
CA LEU A 386 8.76 15.88 21.56
C LEU A 386 7.42 15.41 22.17
N ASP A 387 6.86 14.29 21.67
CA ASP A 387 5.66 13.69 22.23
C ASP A 387 5.88 13.14 23.63
N LYS A 388 6.96 12.38 23.83
CA LYS A 388 7.32 11.78 25.12
C LYS A 388 7.54 12.83 26.21
N TYR A 389 8.17 13.94 25.86
CA TYR A 389 8.51 15.04 26.76
C TYR A 389 7.59 16.25 26.57
N TYR A 390 6.34 16.00 26.15
CA TYR A 390 5.41 17.08 25.81
C TYR A 390 5.13 18.06 26.95
N ASN A 391 5.15 17.60 28.20
CA ASN A 391 4.89 18.42 29.39
C ASN A 391 6.14 19.13 29.95
N GLU A 392 7.31 18.87 29.39
CA GLU A 392 8.56 19.53 29.78
C GLU A 392 8.70 20.91 29.10
N GLU A 393 9.69 21.68 29.53
CA GLU A 393 9.99 22.99 28.97
C GLU A 393 10.34 22.87 27.48
N ALA A 394 9.57 23.58 26.64
CA ALA A 394 9.72 23.48 25.19
C ALA A 394 11.07 23.99 24.69
N VAL A 395 11.69 24.94 25.39
CA VAL A 395 13.03 25.48 25.09
C VAL A 395 14.07 24.37 25.20
N ASP A 396 14.06 23.63 26.31
CA ASP A 396 15.00 22.53 26.55
C ASP A 396 14.79 21.40 25.56
N CYS A 397 13.52 21.02 25.31
CA CYS A 397 13.18 20.00 24.32
C CYS A 397 13.68 20.37 22.91
N LEU A 398 13.56 21.63 22.50
CA LEU A 398 14.04 22.06 21.19
C LEU A 398 15.57 22.05 21.13
N ASN A 399 16.26 22.56 22.14
CA ASN A 399 17.71 22.57 22.19
C ASN A 399 18.29 21.15 22.17
N ASP A 400 17.73 20.25 22.96
CA ASP A 400 18.27 18.89 23.12
C ASP A 400 17.91 17.96 21.95
N PHE A 401 16.69 18.08 21.41
CA PHE A 401 16.18 17.08 20.47
C PHE A 401 16.19 17.56 19.02
N ILE A 402 16.03 18.86 18.79
CA ILE A 402 15.85 19.43 17.45
C ILE A 402 17.07 20.23 17.01
N TYR A 403 17.41 21.30 17.70
CA TYR A 403 18.49 22.21 17.29
C TYR A 403 19.90 21.69 17.60
N LYS A 404 20.09 20.99 18.71
CA LYS A 404 21.32 20.23 19.04
C LYS A 404 22.61 21.03 18.86
N GLY A 405 22.66 22.24 19.36
CA GLY A 405 23.81 23.11 19.24
C GLY A 405 23.94 23.82 17.89
N MET A 406 22.85 23.95 17.15
CA MET A 406 22.79 24.80 15.95
C MET A 406 23.17 26.24 16.28
N ALA A 407 23.77 26.93 15.32
CA ALA A 407 24.09 28.36 15.48
C ALA A 407 22.85 29.19 15.70
N LEU A 408 22.91 30.18 16.60
CA LEU A 408 21.77 31.07 16.90
C LEU A 408 21.26 31.82 15.69
N ASP A 409 22.15 32.15 14.74
CA ASP A 409 21.76 32.84 13.51
C ASP A 409 20.92 31.95 12.59
N ASP A 410 21.22 30.65 12.52
CA ASP A 410 20.42 29.68 11.79
C ASP A 410 19.02 29.51 12.44
N ILE A 411 18.97 29.41 13.78
CA ILE A 411 17.70 29.33 14.52
C ILE A 411 16.89 30.60 14.30
N ARG A 412 17.53 31.78 14.25
CA ARG A 412 16.88 33.06 13.98
C ARG A 412 16.28 33.09 12.57
N GLN A 413 17.01 32.63 11.57
CA GLN A 413 16.50 32.52 10.19
C GLN A 413 15.29 31.57 10.12
N LEU A 414 15.38 30.39 10.76
CA LEU A 414 14.29 29.44 10.85
C LEU A 414 13.06 30.06 11.52
N TYR A 415 13.23 30.80 12.62
CA TYR A 415 12.11 31.46 13.30
C TYR A 415 11.37 32.44 12.36
N TYR A 416 12.09 33.23 11.56
CA TYR A 416 11.47 34.18 10.64
C TYR A 416 10.66 33.50 9.52
N GLU A 417 11.06 32.33 9.08
CA GLU A 417 10.29 31.51 8.14
C GLU A 417 9.09 30.80 8.80
N LEU A 418 9.24 30.37 10.05
CA LEU A 418 8.22 29.63 10.80
C LEU A 418 7.06 30.51 11.25
N LYS A 419 7.32 31.77 11.63
CA LYS A 419 6.30 32.68 12.19
C LYS A 419 5.10 32.91 11.28
N ASP A 420 5.28 32.77 9.96
CA ASP A 420 4.24 32.97 8.95
C ASP A 420 3.51 31.65 8.58
N SER A 421 4.07 30.51 9.00
CA SER A 421 3.59 29.16 8.64
C SER A 421 3.04 28.36 9.82
N VAL A 422 3.35 28.77 11.04
CA VAL A 422 2.97 28.12 12.30
C VAL A 422 2.11 29.08 13.12
N LYS A 423 1.11 28.58 13.80
CA LYS A 423 0.24 29.39 14.65
C LYS A 423 1.03 30.11 15.72
N SER A 424 0.68 31.37 15.99
CA SER A 424 1.37 32.23 16.96
C SER A 424 1.31 31.73 18.40
N ASP A 425 0.32 30.89 18.75
CA ASP A 425 0.14 30.24 20.05
C ASP A 425 0.83 28.88 20.17
N ASN A 426 1.48 28.41 19.10
CA ASN A 426 2.22 27.15 19.13
C ASN A 426 3.41 27.25 20.08
N LYS A 427 3.45 26.40 21.11
CA LYS A 427 4.47 26.45 22.17
C LYS A 427 5.92 26.31 21.67
N TYR A 428 6.14 25.54 20.59
CA TYR A 428 7.46 25.36 20.01
C TYR A 428 7.92 26.58 19.19
N LEU A 429 6.98 27.29 18.56
CA LEU A 429 7.29 28.56 17.92
C LEU A 429 7.65 29.64 18.97
N ILE A 430 6.92 29.68 20.08
CA ILE A 430 7.21 30.58 21.22
C ILE A 430 8.59 30.25 21.80
N ALA A 431 8.85 28.97 22.05
CA ALA A 431 10.14 28.52 22.58
C ALA A 431 11.30 28.86 21.63
N THR A 432 11.11 28.72 20.30
CA THR A 432 12.11 29.13 19.30
C THR A 432 12.43 30.62 19.39
N LYS A 433 11.40 31.46 19.61
CA LYS A 433 11.57 32.90 19.82
C LYS A 433 12.36 33.20 21.11
N ASP A 434 12.11 32.41 22.16
CA ASP A 434 12.79 32.63 23.46
C ASP A 434 14.28 32.23 23.37
N ILE A 435 14.62 31.19 22.59
CA ILE A 435 16.01 30.77 22.35
C ILE A 435 16.84 31.86 21.66
N ILE A 436 16.24 32.65 20.80
CA ILE A 436 16.95 33.66 19.97
C ILE A 436 16.97 35.06 20.60
N LYS A 437 16.32 35.27 21.77
CA LYS A 437 16.39 36.52 22.55
C LYS A 437 17.74 36.68 23.22
#